data_298ce62805498719c0e5db7ae7a36683
#
_entry.id   298ce62805498719c0e5db7ae7a36683
#
_cell.length_a   1.000
_cell.length_b   1.000
_cell.length_c   1.000
_cell.angle_alpha   90.00
_cell.angle_beta   90.00
_cell.angle_gamma   90.00
#
_symmetry.space_group_name_H-M   'P 1'
#
loop_
_entity.id
_entity.type
_entity.pdbx_description
1 polymer ?
#
loop_
_entity_poly.entity_id
_entity_poly.type
_entity_poly.pdbx_seq_one_letter_code
_entity_poly.pdbx_strand_id
1 'polypeptide(L)'
;MSADSNMKLIFFPHNDTLMKRFFLLLLLVFTLAACTSGGGDPAWSLKASPEVTATSAPAPSVTVTSSPTPQPKTTQTAAPSATPVPKFSFVVTSDMSHYSDQEYENYPNFFAALLGYVDQMGPGDFMVSTGDVIPAEGTDWTVDQVLGEGYPWFPIPGNHDFGTAERNFFEAYPYPFNGEDLPGLVRWGPDSCPRTTYSFDYHNAHFALLNVYCDEEAPWGIDGSVSDTLYTWLAKDLSETTQEHIFVFGHEPAFPQPDDETGQARHVDDSLNQYPEARDRFWVLLQEHDVIAYVHGHTHTYSAMQVDGVWQLDAGQAMGVRAAPSPGTFLYMTIQGERVTLRTYRGEEGPGFAFRLFEEIQLRP
;
A
#
# COMPACT_ATOMS: atom_id res chain seq x y z
N MET A 1 63.74 17.70 6.70
CA MET A 1 63.47 17.07 8.00
C MET A 1 62.23 16.20 7.85
N SER A 2 62.52 14.93 7.78
CA SER A 2 61.57 13.83 7.59
C SER A 2 60.93 13.51 8.95
N ALA A 3 59.64 13.22 8.95
CA ALA A 3 58.99 12.52 10.04
C ALA A 3 57.99 11.51 9.47
N ASP A 4 58.46 10.28 9.39
CA ASP A 4 57.67 9.06 9.20
C ASP A 4 56.77 8.84 10.40
N SER A 5 55.49 8.55 10.17
CA SER A 5 54.62 7.95 11.17
C SER A 5 54.00 6.64 10.65
N ASN A 6 54.64 5.56 11.08
CA ASN A 6 54.20 4.19 10.94
C ASN A 6 52.89 3.94 11.69
N MET A 7 51.81 3.61 11.01
CA MET A 7 50.62 3.05 11.60
C MET A 7 50.64 1.53 11.48
N LYS A 8 50.84 0.85 12.61
CA LYS A 8 50.82 -0.61 12.70
C LYS A 8 49.37 -1.11 12.67
N LEU A 9 49.02 -1.87 11.64
CA LEU A 9 47.82 -2.71 11.65
C LEU A 9 48.00 -3.85 12.67
N ILE A 10 47.11 -3.92 13.64
CA ILE A 10 47.00 -5.06 14.55
C ILE A 10 46.02 -6.05 13.94
N PHE A 11 46.53 -7.19 13.49
CA PHE A 11 45.75 -8.35 13.09
C PHE A 11 45.38 -9.16 14.35
N PHE A 12 44.06 -9.39 14.56
CA PHE A 12 43.60 -10.39 15.51
C PHE A 12 43.37 -11.71 14.75
N PRO A 13 43.86 -12.84 15.25
CA PRO A 13 43.66 -14.13 14.62
C PRO A 13 42.24 -14.66 14.91
N HIS A 14 41.52 -15.00 13.86
CA HIS A 14 40.26 -15.75 13.91
C HIS A 14 40.50 -17.15 14.44
N ASN A 15 39.78 -17.53 15.50
CA ASN A 15 39.88 -18.82 16.12
C ASN A 15 38.73 -19.72 15.65
N ASP A 16 38.98 -20.48 14.59
CA ASP A 16 38.02 -21.32 13.83
C ASP A 16 37.71 -22.71 14.49
N THR A 17 37.83 -22.84 15.80
CA THR A 17 37.79 -24.20 16.39
C THR A 17 36.62 -24.50 17.34
N LEU A 18 35.65 -23.59 17.50
CA LEU A 18 34.55 -23.79 18.47
C LEU A 18 33.17 -24.08 17.85
N MET A 19 32.99 -24.04 16.56
CA MET A 19 31.68 -24.24 15.89
C MET A 19 31.47 -25.60 15.22
N LYS A 20 32.35 -26.56 15.41
CA LYS A 20 32.23 -27.92 14.80
C LYS A 20 31.76 -29.03 15.72
N ARG A 21 31.27 -28.74 16.92
CA ARG A 21 30.91 -29.81 17.89
C ARG A 21 29.45 -29.87 18.32
N PHE A 22 28.53 -29.17 17.70
CA PHE A 22 27.09 -29.23 18.06
C PHE A 22 26.17 -29.81 16.98
N PHE A 23 26.69 -30.41 15.91
CA PHE A 23 25.88 -30.92 14.80
C PHE A 23 25.88 -32.47 14.68
N LEU A 24 26.07 -33.18 15.78
CA LEU A 24 26.04 -34.66 15.74
C LEU A 24 25.33 -35.27 16.94
N LEU A 25 24.07 -34.93 17.21
CA LEU A 25 23.18 -35.73 18.11
C LEU A 25 21.72 -35.27 17.98
N LEU A 26 21.05 -35.56 16.88
CA LEU A 26 19.57 -35.74 16.85
C LEU A 26 19.14 -36.37 15.51
N LEU A 27 19.54 -37.59 15.30
CA LEU A 27 19.03 -38.45 14.24
C LEU A 27 18.84 -39.82 14.86
N LEU A 28 17.67 -40.07 15.45
CA LEU A 28 17.08 -41.41 15.63
C LEU A 28 15.68 -41.28 16.27
N VAL A 29 14.78 -42.01 15.68
CA VAL A 29 13.42 -42.36 16.15
C VAL A 29 12.29 -41.50 15.61
N PHE A 30 11.74 -41.94 14.48
CA PHE A 30 10.30 -42.26 14.38
C PHE A 30 10.06 -43.14 13.14
N THR A 31 9.93 -44.42 13.40
CA THR A 31 9.43 -45.41 12.44
C THR A 31 7.98 -45.72 12.72
N LEU A 32 7.20 -45.79 11.63
CA LEU A 32 5.99 -46.59 11.41
C LEU A 32 4.79 -46.51 12.37
N ALA A 33 3.71 -45.98 11.85
CA ALA A 33 2.39 -46.60 11.98
C ALA A 33 1.53 -46.30 10.75
N ALA A 34 1.45 -47.30 9.85
CA ALA A 34 0.42 -47.35 8.83
C ALA A 34 -0.86 -47.92 9.47
N CYS A 35 -1.99 -47.22 9.28
CA CYS A 35 -3.30 -47.86 9.48
C CYS A 35 -4.20 -47.45 8.31
N THR A 36 -4.59 -48.45 7.58
CA THR A 36 -5.59 -48.50 6.50
C THR A 36 -6.99 -48.54 7.07
N SER A 37 -7.88 -47.77 6.47
CA SER A 37 -9.34 -48.02 6.32
C SER A 37 -9.91 -46.80 5.60
N GLY A 38 -10.54 -46.83 4.46
CA GLY A 38 -11.62 -47.72 4.07
C GLY A 38 -12.84 -46.82 3.80
N GLY A 39 -13.15 -46.55 2.52
CA GLY A 39 -14.52 -46.53 2.06
C GLY A 39 -15.31 -45.21 2.11
N GLY A 40 -15.81 -44.77 0.96
CA GLY A 40 -17.10 -44.14 0.86
C GLY A 40 -17.18 -42.87 0.05
N ASP A 41 -17.26 -42.97 -1.28
CA ASP A 41 -17.77 -41.92 -2.12
C ASP A 41 -19.27 -41.70 -1.91
N PRO A 42 -19.78 -40.49 -1.79
CA PRO A 42 -21.17 -40.20 -2.12
C PRO A 42 -21.28 -39.55 -3.50
N ALA A 43 -21.86 -40.31 -4.42
CA ALA A 43 -22.35 -39.84 -5.72
C ALA A 43 -23.40 -38.77 -5.51
N TRP A 44 -23.20 -37.58 -6.08
CA TRP A 44 -24.22 -36.55 -6.22
C TRP A 44 -24.91 -36.69 -7.57
N SER A 45 -26.14 -37.14 -7.50
CA SER A 45 -27.10 -37.26 -8.62
C SER A 45 -27.57 -35.87 -9.07
N LEU A 46 -27.32 -35.55 -10.33
CA LEU A 46 -27.92 -34.39 -11.00
C LEU A 46 -29.42 -34.61 -11.23
N LYS A 47 -30.26 -33.82 -10.56
CA LYS A 47 -31.71 -33.73 -10.89
C LYS A 47 -31.89 -32.77 -12.04
N ALA A 48 -32.50 -33.27 -13.12
CA ALA A 48 -32.94 -32.53 -14.28
C ALA A 48 -34.04 -31.52 -13.92
N SER A 49 -33.91 -30.31 -14.48
CA SER A 49 -34.98 -29.29 -14.49
C SER A 49 -36.09 -29.64 -15.48
N PRO A 50 -37.33 -29.30 -15.19
CA PRO A 50 -38.43 -29.54 -16.10
C PRO A 50 -38.50 -28.52 -17.24
N GLU A 51 -38.77 -29.03 -18.40
CA GLU A 51 -39.03 -28.35 -19.65
C GLU A 51 -40.34 -27.54 -19.57
N VAL A 52 -40.30 -26.24 -19.86
CA VAL A 52 -41.48 -25.38 -19.92
C VAL A 52 -41.93 -25.26 -21.37
N THR A 53 -43.06 -25.89 -21.66
CA THR A 53 -43.75 -25.83 -22.94
C THR A 53 -44.39 -24.46 -23.17
N ALA A 54 -43.99 -23.76 -24.23
CA ALA A 54 -44.59 -22.50 -24.63
C ALA A 54 -45.88 -22.73 -25.39
N THR A 55 -46.98 -22.23 -24.86
CA THR A 55 -48.27 -22.20 -25.53
C THR A 55 -48.46 -20.86 -26.23
N SER A 56 -48.60 -20.87 -27.53
CA SER A 56 -48.90 -19.71 -28.37
C SER A 56 -50.37 -19.32 -28.28
N ALA A 57 -50.67 -18.07 -28.00
CA ALA A 57 -51.99 -17.46 -28.11
C ALA A 57 -52.06 -16.53 -29.34
N PRO A 58 -53.25 -16.43 -30.00
CA PRO A 58 -53.40 -15.75 -31.27
C PRO A 58 -53.50 -14.23 -31.14
N ALA A 59 -53.04 -13.53 -32.18
CA ALA A 59 -53.04 -12.09 -32.29
C ALA A 59 -54.44 -11.51 -32.49
N PRO A 60 -54.78 -10.35 -31.90
CA PRO A 60 -55.97 -9.61 -32.30
C PRO A 60 -55.67 -8.66 -33.47
N SER A 61 -56.51 -8.71 -34.45
CA SER A 61 -56.65 -7.73 -35.53
C SER A 61 -57.05 -6.36 -35.00
N VAL A 62 -56.34 -5.33 -35.38
CA VAL A 62 -56.67 -3.95 -35.06
C VAL A 62 -56.90 -3.18 -36.38
N THR A 63 -58.04 -2.67 -36.49
CA THR A 63 -58.59 -1.83 -37.57
C THR A 63 -57.98 -0.39 -37.43
N VAL A 64 -57.78 0.17 -38.58
CA VAL A 64 -57.21 1.47 -38.92
C VAL A 64 -58.07 2.66 -38.48
N THR A 65 -57.41 3.77 -38.23
CA THR A 65 -57.70 5.08 -38.80
C THR A 65 -57.67 6.19 -37.78
N SER A 66 -56.73 7.06 -37.93
CA SER A 66 -56.94 8.50 -38.10
C SER A 66 -55.58 9.19 -38.21
N SER A 67 -55.42 9.98 -39.24
CA SER A 67 -54.28 10.83 -39.53
C SER A 67 -54.14 11.89 -38.42
N PRO A 68 -52.99 12.04 -37.74
CA PRO A 68 -52.82 13.15 -36.82
C PRO A 68 -52.33 14.39 -37.56
N THR A 69 -52.97 15.48 -37.24
CA THR A 69 -52.53 16.87 -37.52
C THR A 69 -51.09 17.10 -37.06
N PRO A 70 -50.25 17.80 -37.84
CA PRO A 70 -48.87 18.07 -37.43
C PRO A 70 -48.84 18.96 -36.21
N GLN A 71 -48.36 18.40 -35.11
CA GLN A 71 -48.07 19.09 -33.87
C GLN A 71 -46.76 19.88 -34.03
N PRO A 72 -46.66 21.12 -33.50
CA PRO A 72 -45.42 21.90 -33.61
C PRO A 72 -44.26 21.18 -32.93
N LYS A 73 -43.14 21.03 -33.64
CA LYS A 73 -41.91 20.49 -33.14
C LYS A 73 -41.43 21.38 -31.96
N THR A 74 -41.63 20.96 -30.75
CA THR A 74 -40.89 21.48 -29.60
C THR A 74 -39.40 21.16 -29.80
N THR A 75 -38.63 22.19 -30.05
CA THR A 75 -37.16 22.09 -30.05
C THR A 75 -36.76 21.71 -28.60
N GLN A 76 -36.48 20.42 -28.36
CA GLN A 76 -35.86 20.01 -27.13
C GLN A 76 -34.47 20.67 -27.08
N THR A 77 -34.33 21.65 -26.21
CA THR A 77 -32.99 22.14 -25.80
C THR A 77 -32.28 20.93 -25.23
N ALA A 78 -31.16 20.53 -25.86
CA ALA A 78 -30.33 19.47 -25.33
C ALA A 78 -29.97 19.81 -23.86
N ALA A 79 -30.26 18.90 -22.96
CA ALA A 79 -29.79 19.02 -21.58
C ALA A 79 -28.26 19.21 -21.61
N PRO A 80 -27.70 20.08 -20.77
CA PRO A 80 -26.25 20.20 -20.68
C PRO A 80 -25.64 18.82 -20.48
N SER A 81 -24.68 18.47 -21.33
CA SER A 81 -23.92 17.23 -21.17
C SER A 81 -23.29 17.26 -19.77
N ALA A 82 -23.61 16.30 -18.93
CA ALA A 82 -23.00 16.20 -17.62
C ALA A 82 -21.48 16.08 -17.81
N THR A 83 -20.72 16.93 -17.16
CA THR A 83 -19.27 16.81 -17.13
C THR A 83 -18.92 15.42 -16.60
N PRO A 84 -18.02 14.66 -17.25
CA PRO A 84 -17.64 13.36 -16.75
C PRO A 84 -17.13 13.48 -15.31
N VAL A 85 -17.69 12.69 -14.41
CA VAL A 85 -17.24 12.60 -13.03
C VAL A 85 -15.86 11.94 -13.03
N PRO A 86 -14.82 12.54 -12.45
CA PRO A 86 -13.51 11.92 -12.36
C PRO A 86 -13.63 10.54 -11.71
N LYS A 87 -12.96 9.57 -12.30
CA LYS A 87 -12.83 8.22 -11.74
C LYS A 87 -11.40 7.75 -11.94
N PHE A 88 -10.76 7.41 -10.86
CA PHE A 88 -9.43 6.82 -10.86
C PHE A 88 -9.25 5.89 -9.66
N SER A 89 -8.18 5.13 -9.66
CA SER A 89 -7.82 4.23 -8.57
C SER A 89 -6.32 4.19 -8.37
N PHE A 90 -5.91 3.87 -7.15
CA PHE A 90 -4.52 3.69 -6.82
C PHE A 90 -4.33 2.57 -5.79
N VAL A 91 -3.12 2.02 -5.78
CA VAL A 91 -2.71 0.95 -4.86
C VAL A 91 -1.84 1.54 -3.76
N VAL A 92 -1.98 1.01 -2.54
CA VAL A 92 -1.02 1.29 -1.46
C VAL A 92 -0.42 0.00 -0.98
N THR A 93 0.91 -0.02 -0.88
CA THR A 93 1.73 -1.10 -0.32
C THR A 93 2.66 -0.54 0.75
N SER A 94 3.15 -1.39 1.64
CA SER A 94 4.12 -1.04 2.66
C SER A 94 4.98 -2.23 3.03
N ASP A 95 6.10 -1.98 3.70
CA ASP A 95 6.89 -3.01 4.38
C ASP A 95 7.26 -4.17 3.45
N MET A 96 7.95 -3.86 2.36
CA MET A 96 8.53 -4.85 1.45
C MET A 96 9.88 -5.36 1.92
N SER A 97 10.41 -4.81 3.03
CA SER A 97 11.72 -5.17 3.56
C SER A 97 11.79 -6.62 4.03
N HIS A 98 12.99 -7.17 4.02
CA HIS A 98 13.31 -8.47 4.57
C HIS A 98 14.56 -8.37 5.45
N TYR A 99 14.66 -9.29 6.40
CA TYR A 99 15.63 -9.20 7.48
C TYR A 99 16.82 -10.19 7.36
N SER A 100 16.87 -11.03 6.33
CA SER A 100 17.97 -11.96 6.15
C SER A 100 18.27 -12.29 4.69
N ASP A 101 19.55 -12.60 4.40
CA ASP A 101 20.03 -12.99 3.07
C ASP A 101 19.33 -14.24 2.51
N GLN A 102 18.76 -15.09 3.36
CA GLN A 102 18.03 -16.29 2.95
C GLN A 102 16.59 -15.97 2.52
N GLU A 103 16.06 -14.85 2.97
CA GLU A 103 14.73 -14.37 2.59
C GLU A 103 14.75 -13.61 1.27
N TYR A 104 15.92 -13.13 0.85
CA TYR A 104 16.13 -12.48 -0.44
C TYR A 104 15.65 -13.29 -1.63
N GLU A 105 15.81 -14.60 -1.58
CA GLU A 105 15.35 -15.48 -2.67
C GLU A 105 13.82 -15.54 -2.80
N ASN A 106 13.08 -15.23 -1.73
CA ASN A 106 11.62 -15.28 -1.71
C ASN A 106 10.95 -13.90 -1.76
N TYR A 107 11.66 -12.85 -1.41
CA TYR A 107 11.16 -11.49 -1.38
C TYR A 107 10.66 -11.01 -2.74
N PRO A 108 11.44 -11.04 -3.82
CA PRO A 108 10.96 -10.66 -5.14
C PRO A 108 9.76 -11.50 -5.57
N ASN A 109 9.73 -12.78 -5.21
CA ASN A 109 8.65 -13.69 -5.58
C ASN A 109 7.33 -13.35 -4.89
N PHE A 110 7.34 -12.99 -3.61
CA PHE A 110 6.10 -12.61 -2.91
C PHE A 110 5.58 -11.27 -3.38
N PHE A 111 6.41 -10.24 -3.39
CA PHE A 111 6.03 -8.91 -3.86
C PHE A 111 5.65 -8.93 -5.35
N ALA A 112 6.41 -9.64 -6.18
CA ALA A 112 6.06 -9.84 -7.59
C ALA A 112 4.72 -10.56 -7.76
N ALA A 113 4.40 -11.54 -6.91
CA ALA A 113 3.12 -12.23 -6.94
C ALA A 113 1.97 -11.33 -6.50
N LEU A 114 2.19 -10.48 -5.48
CA LEU A 114 1.25 -9.44 -5.06
C LEU A 114 0.98 -8.48 -6.22
N LEU A 115 2.02 -7.94 -6.84
CA LEU A 115 1.89 -7.04 -7.98
C LEU A 115 1.24 -7.73 -9.19
N GLY A 116 1.52 -9.01 -9.43
CA GLY A 116 0.88 -9.80 -10.48
C GLY A 116 -0.62 -9.99 -10.25
N TYR A 117 -1.07 -10.04 -8.98
CA TYR A 117 -2.49 -10.02 -8.66
C TYR A 117 -3.09 -8.63 -8.87
N VAL A 118 -2.39 -7.59 -8.47
CA VAL A 118 -2.76 -6.18 -8.71
C VAL A 118 -2.92 -5.91 -10.22
N ASP A 119 -1.98 -6.36 -11.05
CA ASP A 119 -2.03 -6.22 -12.51
C ASP A 119 -3.27 -6.90 -13.11
N GLN A 120 -3.58 -8.13 -12.66
CA GLN A 120 -4.78 -8.86 -13.11
C GLN A 120 -6.09 -8.17 -12.74
N MET A 121 -6.15 -7.46 -11.62
CA MET A 121 -7.32 -6.68 -11.20
C MET A 121 -7.48 -5.37 -11.98
N GLY A 122 -6.40 -4.90 -12.58
CA GLY A 122 -6.20 -3.57 -13.08
C GLY A 122 -5.39 -2.75 -12.05
N PRO A 123 -4.15 -2.38 -12.36
CA PRO A 123 -3.19 -1.87 -11.38
C PRO A 123 -3.56 -0.47 -10.83
N GLY A 124 -4.64 0.12 -11.33
CA GLY A 124 -4.95 1.51 -11.04
C GLY A 124 -4.05 2.45 -11.84
N ASP A 125 -4.09 3.70 -11.47
CA ASP A 125 -3.38 4.77 -12.18
C ASP A 125 -1.96 4.96 -11.64
N PHE A 126 -1.73 4.58 -10.38
CA PHE A 126 -0.43 4.63 -9.71
C PHE A 126 -0.41 3.80 -8.42
N MET A 127 0.79 3.65 -7.84
CA MET A 127 0.99 3.04 -6.52
C MET A 127 1.74 3.99 -5.58
N VAL A 128 1.33 4.00 -4.31
CA VAL A 128 2.05 4.63 -3.19
C VAL A 128 2.64 3.54 -2.31
N SER A 129 3.89 3.69 -1.89
CA SER A 129 4.50 2.81 -0.88
C SER A 129 4.87 3.63 0.36
N THR A 130 4.35 3.20 1.51
CA THR A 130 4.44 3.95 2.76
C THR A 130 5.68 3.61 3.60
N GLY A 131 6.74 3.16 2.95
CA GLY A 131 8.05 2.94 3.57
C GLY A 131 8.47 1.48 3.66
N ASP A 132 9.68 1.27 4.16
CA ASP A 132 10.37 -0.01 4.23
C ASP A 132 10.42 -0.72 2.87
N VAL A 133 10.91 0.03 1.88
CA VAL A 133 11.00 -0.41 0.48
C VAL A 133 12.32 -1.11 0.15
N ILE A 134 13.10 -1.44 1.17
CA ILE A 134 14.43 -2.06 1.04
C ILE A 134 14.35 -3.50 0.44
N PRO A 135 15.18 -3.85 -0.54
CA PRO A 135 16.10 -2.97 -1.27
C PRO A 135 15.35 -2.10 -2.29
N ALA A 136 15.48 -0.78 -2.20
CA ALA A 136 14.68 0.16 -2.99
C ALA A 136 14.84 -0.04 -4.51
N GLU A 137 16.08 -0.26 -5.00
CA GLU A 137 16.32 -0.58 -6.42
C GLU A 137 15.66 -1.91 -6.85
N GLY A 138 15.63 -2.90 -5.95
CA GLY A 138 14.98 -4.20 -6.21
C GLY A 138 13.47 -4.09 -6.25
N THR A 139 12.89 -3.25 -5.41
CA THR A 139 11.46 -2.95 -5.39
C THR A 139 11.04 -2.22 -6.66
N ASP A 140 11.76 -1.18 -7.04
CA ASP A 140 11.57 -0.44 -8.28
C ASP A 140 11.64 -1.35 -9.51
N TRP A 141 12.71 -2.15 -9.60
CA TRP A 141 12.85 -3.14 -10.67
C TRP A 141 11.65 -4.11 -10.72
N THR A 142 11.13 -4.54 -9.57
CA THR A 142 9.98 -5.47 -9.51
C THR A 142 8.71 -4.79 -10.01
N VAL A 143 8.49 -3.53 -9.65
CA VAL A 143 7.38 -2.71 -10.15
C VAL A 143 7.43 -2.64 -11.67
N ASP A 144 8.57 -2.27 -12.23
CA ASP A 144 8.79 -2.18 -13.69
C ASP A 144 8.57 -3.51 -14.41
N GLN A 145 9.05 -4.62 -13.85
CA GLN A 145 8.89 -5.93 -14.47
C GLN A 145 7.46 -6.43 -14.48
N VAL A 146 6.66 -6.09 -13.49
CA VAL A 146 5.30 -6.64 -13.33
C VAL A 146 4.24 -5.69 -13.85
N LEU A 147 4.33 -4.42 -13.50
CA LEU A 147 3.33 -3.40 -13.87
C LEU A 147 3.71 -2.62 -15.13
N GLY A 148 4.95 -2.76 -15.59
CA GLY A 148 5.48 -2.15 -16.80
C GLY A 148 6.39 -0.95 -16.51
N GLU A 149 7.40 -0.78 -17.37
CA GLU A 149 8.33 0.34 -17.29
C GLU A 149 7.58 1.68 -17.36
N GLY A 150 7.80 2.52 -16.34
CA GLY A 150 7.16 3.83 -16.22
C GLY A 150 5.77 3.80 -15.55
N TYR A 151 5.37 2.69 -14.94
CA TYR A 151 4.21 2.68 -14.05
C TYR A 151 4.46 3.63 -12.88
N PRO A 152 3.56 4.61 -12.61
CA PRO A 152 3.81 5.62 -11.59
C PRO A 152 3.85 5.00 -10.18
N TRP A 153 5.02 5.07 -9.55
CA TRP A 153 5.25 4.61 -8.19
C TRP A 153 5.78 5.75 -7.31
N PHE A 154 5.13 5.98 -6.18
CA PHE A 154 5.39 7.08 -5.25
C PHE A 154 5.81 6.55 -3.88
N PRO A 155 7.10 6.21 -3.66
CA PRO A 155 7.59 5.72 -2.37
C PRO A 155 7.96 6.86 -1.43
N ILE A 156 7.83 6.59 -0.12
CA ILE A 156 8.51 7.32 0.96
C ILE A 156 9.38 6.34 1.76
N PRO A 157 10.41 6.82 2.49
CA PRO A 157 11.22 5.93 3.32
C PRO A 157 10.50 5.50 4.60
N GLY A 158 10.81 4.27 5.05
CA GLY A 158 10.54 3.74 6.38
C GLY A 158 11.80 3.73 7.26
N ASN A 159 11.72 3.16 8.47
CA ASN A 159 12.85 3.11 9.40
C ASN A 159 13.98 2.14 8.99
N HIS A 160 13.72 1.26 8.03
CA HIS A 160 14.75 0.38 7.45
C HIS A 160 15.45 0.97 6.20
N ASP A 161 14.98 2.08 5.65
CA ASP A 161 15.49 2.67 4.40
C ASP A 161 16.66 3.65 4.63
N PHE A 162 17.53 3.40 5.64
CA PHE A 162 18.64 4.30 6.02
C PHE A 162 20.02 3.81 5.59
N GLY A 163 20.10 2.69 4.92
CA GLY A 163 21.32 2.22 4.29
C GLY A 163 21.85 3.22 3.26
N THR A 164 23.15 3.15 2.95
CA THR A 164 23.75 4.05 1.95
C THR A 164 23.13 3.87 0.58
N ALA A 165 22.74 2.65 0.22
CA ALA A 165 22.10 2.35 -1.06
C ALA A 165 20.72 3.00 -1.16
N GLU A 166 19.90 2.86 -0.12
CA GLU A 166 18.55 3.40 -0.05
C GLU A 166 18.57 4.92 -0.04
N ARG A 167 19.47 5.55 0.73
CA ARG A 167 19.67 7.01 0.70
C ARG A 167 20.02 7.49 -0.69
N ASN A 168 20.98 6.84 -1.35
CA ASN A 168 21.38 7.19 -2.71
C ASN A 168 20.20 7.01 -3.69
N PHE A 169 19.40 5.98 -3.51
CA PHE A 169 18.17 5.78 -4.27
C PHE A 169 17.22 6.95 -4.12
N PHE A 170 16.83 7.30 -2.90
CA PHE A 170 15.91 8.40 -2.64
C PHE A 170 16.45 9.78 -3.01
N GLU A 171 17.78 10.00 -2.92
CA GLU A 171 18.41 11.27 -3.30
C GLU A 171 18.59 11.41 -4.80
N ALA A 172 18.95 10.31 -5.49
CA ALA A 172 19.19 10.28 -6.93
C ALA A 172 17.94 10.03 -7.75
N TYR A 173 16.94 9.44 -7.13
CA TYR A 173 15.70 9.01 -7.77
C TYR A 173 14.56 10.00 -7.49
N PRO A 174 14.50 11.08 -8.23
CA PRO A 174 13.28 11.88 -8.22
C PRO A 174 12.24 11.18 -9.06
N TYR A 175 11.92 9.91 -8.69
CA TYR A 175 10.79 9.17 -9.22
C TYR A 175 10.87 8.71 -10.69
N PRO A 176 10.13 7.67 -11.09
CA PRO A 176 10.35 6.85 -12.28
C PRO A 176 10.22 7.59 -13.61
N PHE A 177 10.37 8.89 -13.62
CA PHE A 177 10.13 9.74 -14.77
C PHE A 177 11.41 10.22 -15.47
N ASN A 178 12.48 9.42 -15.44
CA ASN A 178 13.72 9.66 -16.22
C ASN A 178 14.30 11.09 -16.07
N GLY A 179 14.16 11.69 -14.89
CA GLY A 179 14.63 13.05 -14.60
C GLY A 179 13.63 14.15 -15.01
N GLU A 180 12.42 13.78 -15.42
CA GLU A 180 11.31 14.71 -15.53
C GLU A 180 10.71 15.03 -14.15
N ASP A 181 10.02 16.13 -14.03
CA ASP A 181 9.32 16.47 -12.79
C ASP A 181 8.23 15.44 -12.49
N LEU A 182 8.02 15.17 -11.19
CA LEU A 182 6.97 14.30 -10.71
C LEU A 182 5.61 14.73 -11.28
N PRO A 183 4.83 13.87 -11.95
CA PRO A 183 3.54 14.25 -12.49
C PRO A 183 2.61 14.79 -11.41
N GLY A 184 2.05 15.97 -11.65
CA GLY A 184 1.17 16.61 -10.69
C GLY A 184 1.85 17.16 -9.45
N LEU A 185 3.19 17.21 -9.41
CA LEU A 185 3.95 17.77 -8.27
C LEU A 185 3.42 19.15 -7.88
N VAL A 186 3.04 19.29 -6.62
CA VAL A 186 2.62 20.55 -6.00
C VAL A 186 3.78 21.15 -5.22
N ARG A 187 4.46 20.33 -4.40
CA ARG A 187 5.49 20.82 -3.50
C ARG A 187 6.52 19.76 -3.17
N TRP A 188 7.79 20.15 -3.23
CA TRP A 188 8.87 19.39 -2.62
C TRP A 188 8.93 19.64 -1.10
N GLY A 189 9.50 18.68 -0.38
CA GLY A 189 9.67 18.73 1.07
C GLY A 189 10.54 19.87 1.58
N PRO A 190 10.67 19.99 2.90
CA PRO A 190 11.56 20.95 3.52
C PRO A 190 13.04 20.63 3.20
N ASP A 191 13.93 21.62 3.45
CA ASP A 191 15.37 21.52 3.10
C ASP A 191 16.07 20.30 3.75
N SER A 192 15.55 19.81 4.88
CA SER A 192 16.08 18.63 5.57
C SER A 192 15.75 17.31 4.85
N CYS A 193 14.66 17.25 4.08
CA CYS A 193 14.25 16.07 3.34
C CYS A 193 13.52 16.42 2.02
N PRO A 194 14.18 17.12 1.11
CA PRO A 194 13.52 17.79 -0.02
C PRO A 194 12.95 16.85 -1.06
N ARG A 195 13.35 15.57 -1.06
CA ARG A 195 12.92 14.60 -2.08
C ARG A 195 12.22 13.37 -1.51
N THR A 196 12.22 13.23 -0.20
CA THR A 196 11.58 12.13 0.51
C THR A 196 10.25 12.53 1.17
N THR A 197 10.00 13.84 1.22
CA THR A 197 8.70 14.45 1.52
C THR A 197 8.26 15.24 0.31
N TYR A 198 7.02 15.11 -0.11
CA TYR A 198 6.48 15.83 -1.27
C TYR A 198 4.95 15.73 -1.31
N SER A 199 4.33 16.59 -2.12
CA SER A 199 2.91 16.48 -2.43
C SER A 199 2.66 16.58 -3.93
N PHE A 200 1.61 15.92 -4.39
CA PHE A 200 1.15 15.98 -5.77
C PHE A 200 -0.37 15.94 -5.84
N ASP A 201 -0.90 16.45 -6.93
CA ASP A 201 -2.32 16.39 -7.27
C ASP A 201 -2.56 15.38 -8.38
N TYR A 202 -3.64 14.61 -8.23
CA TYR A 202 -4.13 13.74 -9.28
C TYR A 202 -5.66 13.85 -9.36
N HIS A 203 -6.16 14.30 -10.51
CA HIS A 203 -7.58 14.63 -10.71
C HIS A 203 -8.12 15.59 -9.64
N ASN A 204 -9.08 15.14 -8.82
CA ASN A 204 -9.70 15.93 -7.74
C ASN A 204 -9.15 15.53 -6.35
N ALA A 205 -7.97 14.98 -6.29
CA ALA A 205 -7.34 14.57 -5.04
C ALA A 205 -5.93 15.13 -4.87
N HIS A 206 -5.58 15.41 -3.62
CA HIS A 206 -4.28 15.85 -3.15
C HIS A 206 -3.65 14.76 -2.29
N PHE A 207 -2.37 14.51 -2.51
CA PHE A 207 -1.57 13.47 -1.87
C PHE A 207 -0.36 14.10 -1.22
N ALA A 208 -0.27 14.11 0.10
CA ALA A 208 0.88 14.57 0.85
C ALA A 208 1.64 13.36 1.43
N LEU A 209 2.87 13.16 1.01
CA LEU A 209 3.73 12.05 1.38
C LEU A 209 4.85 12.55 2.30
N LEU A 210 4.92 11.99 3.51
CA LEU A 210 5.75 12.47 4.60
C LEU A 210 6.87 11.48 4.92
N ASN A 211 8.10 11.94 4.85
CA ASN A 211 9.20 11.27 5.53
C ASN A 211 9.16 11.64 7.02
N VAL A 212 8.56 10.80 7.85
CA VAL A 212 8.44 11.04 9.30
C VAL A 212 9.76 10.93 10.05
N TYR A 213 10.83 10.53 9.36
CA TYR A 213 12.21 10.49 9.87
C TYR A 213 13.03 11.73 9.47
N CYS A 214 12.35 12.73 8.92
CA CYS A 214 12.95 14.00 8.52
C CYS A 214 13.16 14.91 9.74
N ASP A 215 14.33 14.85 10.35
CA ASP A 215 14.73 15.71 11.45
C ASP A 215 15.92 16.60 11.01
N GLU A 216 15.90 17.89 11.38
CA GLU A 216 16.97 18.82 11.08
C GLU A 216 18.27 18.47 11.85
N GLU A 217 18.15 17.92 13.07
CA GLU A 217 19.29 17.54 13.90
C GLU A 217 19.84 16.14 13.54
N ALA A 218 18.95 15.26 13.07
CA ALA A 218 19.27 13.91 12.62
C ALA A 218 18.41 13.55 11.40
N PRO A 219 18.71 14.06 10.20
CA PRO A 219 17.85 13.99 9.03
C PRO A 219 17.48 12.57 8.60
N TRP A 220 18.02 11.57 9.26
CA TRP A 220 17.74 10.15 9.06
C TRP A 220 17.72 9.44 10.41
N GLY A 221 16.88 9.91 11.32
CA GLY A 221 16.62 9.24 12.61
C GLY A 221 15.89 7.90 12.40
N ILE A 222 16.03 7.01 13.38
CA ILE A 222 15.33 5.72 13.39
C ILE A 222 13.95 5.79 14.02
N ASP A 223 13.65 6.88 14.74
CA ASP A 223 12.39 7.12 15.41
C ASP A 223 11.57 8.14 14.60
N GLY A 224 10.40 7.77 14.17
CA GLY A 224 9.50 8.63 13.41
C GLY A 224 8.84 9.70 14.26
N SER A 225 8.78 10.91 13.73
CA SER A 225 8.11 12.03 14.36
C SER A 225 7.61 13.04 13.33
N VAL A 226 6.52 13.72 13.63
CA VAL A 226 6.13 14.92 12.89
C VAL A 226 6.79 16.13 13.55
N SER A 227 8.06 16.37 13.21
CA SER A 227 8.86 17.49 13.70
C SER A 227 8.19 18.85 13.40
N ASP A 228 8.67 19.94 14.03
CA ASP A 228 8.14 21.28 13.76
C ASP A 228 8.32 21.71 12.31
N THR A 229 9.41 21.32 11.68
CA THR A 229 9.69 21.57 10.27
C THR A 229 8.71 20.84 9.36
N LEU A 230 8.51 19.54 9.60
CA LEU A 230 7.58 18.71 8.84
C LEU A 230 6.12 19.17 9.04
N TYR A 231 5.74 19.49 10.28
CA TYR A 231 4.43 20.06 10.60
C TYR A 231 4.18 21.38 9.86
N THR A 232 5.15 22.29 9.88
CA THR A 232 5.03 23.59 9.22
C THR A 232 4.89 23.44 7.71
N TRP A 233 5.66 22.51 7.11
CA TRP A 233 5.56 22.18 5.70
C TRP A 233 4.17 21.65 5.36
N LEU A 234 3.67 20.65 6.11
CA LEU A 234 2.36 20.05 5.88
C LEU A 234 1.22 21.04 6.09
N ALA A 235 1.26 21.85 7.15
CA ALA A 235 0.24 22.87 7.42
C ALA A 235 0.13 23.88 6.26
N LYS A 236 1.28 24.28 5.71
CA LYS A 236 1.29 25.15 4.52
C LYS A 236 0.73 24.43 3.31
N ASP A 237 1.12 23.20 3.06
CA ASP A 237 0.69 22.40 1.91
C ASP A 237 -0.84 22.20 1.92
N LEU A 238 -1.37 21.73 3.06
CA LEU A 238 -2.81 21.54 3.24
C LEU A 238 -3.62 22.84 3.16
N SER A 239 -3.04 23.97 3.58
CA SER A 239 -3.72 25.28 3.50
C SER A 239 -3.82 25.85 2.08
N GLU A 240 -2.97 25.40 1.17
CA GLU A 240 -2.89 25.88 -0.21
C GLU A 240 -3.63 24.98 -1.21
N THR A 241 -3.90 23.71 -0.85
CA THR A 241 -4.67 22.83 -1.72
C THR A 241 -6.15 23.22 -1.80
N THR A 242 -6.73 23.04 -2.96
CA THR A 242 -8.18 23.24 -3.21
C THR A 242 -8.83 21.93 -3.68
N GLN A 243 -8.11 20.82 -3.57
CA GLN A 243 -8.62 19.52 -3.99
C GLN A 243 -9.71 19.03 -3.04
N GLU A 244 -10.67 18.32 -3.60
CA GLU A 244 -11.83 17.80 -2.88
C GLU A 244 -11.47 16.67 -1.91
N HIS A 245 -10.50 15.85 -2.31
CA HIS A 245 -10.04 14.70 -1.53
C HIS A 245 -8.59 14.88 -1.12
N ILE A 246 -8.30 14.72 0.16
CA ILE A 246 -6.97 14.87 0.73
C ILE A 246 -6.56 13.58 1.42
N PHE A 247 -5.39 13.05 1.05
CA PHE A 247 -4.76 11.90 1.65
C PHE A 247 -3.36 12.27 2.15
N VAL A 248 -3.03 11.81 3.35
CA VAL A 248 -1.71 11.99 3.94
C VAL A 248 -1.09 10.62 4.19
N PHE A 249 0.19 10.47 3.86
CA PHE A 249 0.93 9.23 3.99
C PHE A 249 2.16 9.44 4.87
N GLY A 250 2.49 8.45 5.67
CA GLY A 250 3.71 8.38 6.45
C GLY A 250 4.04 6.91 6.70
N HIS A 251 5.15 6.60 7.36
CA HIS A 251 5.46 5.20 7.62
C HIS A 251 4.85 4.70 8.93
N GLU A 252 4.89 5.50 10.00
CA GLU A 252 4.48 5.08 11.33
C GLU A 252 3.05 5.49 11.67
N PRO A 253 2.28 4.64 12.39
CA PRO A 253 0.94 4.98 12.88
C PRO A 253 0.97 6.10 13.95
N ALA A 254 -0.07 6.93 13.95
CA ALA A 254 -0.32 7.86 15.05
C ALA A 254 -0.91 7.12 16.27
N PHE A 255 -1.76 6.13 16.02
CA PHE A 255 -2.46 5.34 17.02
C PHE A 255 -2.34 3.86 16.68
N PRO A 256 -1.23 3.17 17.05
CA PRO A 256 -1.02 1.76 16.72
C PRO A 256 -2.20 0.88 17.12
N GLN A 257 -2.65 0.02 16.20
CA GLN A 257 -3.77 -0.89 16.40
C GLN A 257 -3.34 -2.34 16.18
N PRO A 258 -4.03 -3.29 16.82
CA PRO A 258 -3.91 -4.69 16.45
C PRO A 258 -4.41 -4.94 15.02
N ASP A 259 -3.90 -5.99 14.40
CA ASP A 259 -4.39 -6.50 13.11
C ASP A 259 -5.87 -6.90 13.20
N ASP A 260 -6.69 -6.40 12.30
CA ASP A 260 -8.15 -6.60 12.30
C ASP A 260 -8.58 -8.05 12.06
N GLU A 261 -7.71 -8.90 11.50
CA GLU A 261 -8.00 -10.32 11.27
C GLU A 261 -7.36 -11.21 12.34
N THR A 262 -6.08 -10.96 12.66
CA THR A 262 -5.30 -11.86 13.52
C THR A 262 -5.26 -11.43 14.99
N GLY A 263 -5.56 -10.16 15.26
CA GLY A 263 -5.46 -9.56 16.58
C GLY A 263 -4.03 -9.33 17.07
N GLN A 264 -3.04 -9.51 16.20
CA GLN A 264 -1.65 -9.26 16.54
C GLN A 264 -1.34 -7.78 16.59
N ALA A 265 -0.56 -7.36 17.57
CA ALA A 265 -0.10 -6.00 17.73
C ALA A 265 1.43 -5.96 17.66
N ARG A 266 1.96 -5.02 16.90
CA ARG A 266 3.40 -4.75 16.74
C ARG A 266 3.64 -3.26 16.80
N HIS A 267 4.84 -2.88 17.23
CA HIS A 267 5.30 -1.48 17.27
C HIS A 267 4.34 -0.53 18.00
N VAL A 268 3.64 -1.06 19.04
CA VAL A 268 2.66 -0.27 19.81
C VAL A 268 3.29 0.82 20.66
N ASP A 269 4.58 0.68 21.02
CA ASP A 269 5.35 1.64 21.79
C ASP A 269 6.52 2.24 20.98
N ASP A 270 6.51 2.02 19.67
CA ASP A 270 7.61 2.36 18.73
C ASP A 270 7.00 2.94 17.44
N SER A 271 6.32 4.05 17.57
CA SER A 271 5.60 4.74 16.51
C SER A 271 5.40 6.21 16.89
N LEU A 272 4.69 7.01 16.10
CA LEU A 272 4.43 8.44 16.39
C LEU A 272 3.82 8.68 17.79
N ASN A 273 3.21 7.67 18.39
CA ASN A 273 2.68 7.73 19.75
C ASN A 273 3.75 7.89 20.86
N GLN A 274 5.04 7.68 20.55
CA GLN A 274 6.14 8.03 21.45
C GLN A 274 6.25 9.53 21.71
N TYR A 275 5.76 10.35 20.77
CA TYR A 275 5.77 11.80 20.83
C TYR A 275 4.34 12.36 20.85
N PRO A 276 3.59 12.16 21.95
CA PRO A 276 2.15 12.43 21.99
C PRO A 276 1.78 13.87 21.68
N GLU A 277 2.60 14.85 22.05
CA GLU A 277 2.33 16.26 21.75
C GLU A 277 2.45 16.56 20.25
N ALA A 278 3.48 16.01 19.58
CA ALA A 278 3.65 16.15 18.14
C ALA A 278 2.58 15.38 17.38
N ARG A 279 2.28 14.14 17.81
CA ARG A 279 1.21 13.31 17.24
C ARG A 279 -0.16 14.00 17.33
N ASP A 280 -0.54 14.50 18.51
CA ASP A 280 -1.85 15.10 18.73
C ASP A 280 -1.99 16.39 17.90
N ARG A 281 -0.95 17.21 17.85
CA ARG A 281 -0.91 18.40 16.99
C ARG A 281 -1.03 18.05 15.50
N PHE A 282 -0.35 17.02 15.06
CA PHE A 282 -0.45 16.49 13.70
C PHE A 282 -1.87 16.03 13.41
N TRP A 283 -2.47 15.26 14.31
CA TRP A 283 -3.83 14.75 14.12
C TRP A 283 -4.88 15.85 14.04
N VAL A 284 -4.76 16.86 14.88
CA VAL A 284 -5.63 18.06 14.81
C VAL A 284 -5.50 18.76 13.46
N LEU A 285 -4.29 18.88 12.92
CA LEU A 285 -4.08 19.47 11.61
C LEU A 285 -4.82 18.68 10.49
N LEU A 286 -4.78 17.34 10.56
CA LEU A 286 -5.51 16.51 9.59
C LEU A 286 -7.02 16.74 9.66
N GLN A 287 -7.56 16.86 10.86
CA GLN A 287 -8.99 17.18 11.11
C GLN A 287 -9.39 18.55 10.57
N GLU A 288 -8.58 19.57 10.84
CA GLU A 288 -8.85 20.95 10.41
C GLU A 288 -8.90 21.12 8.91
N HIS A 289 -8.22 20.23 8.17
CA HIS A 289 -8.15 20.24 6.71
C HIS A 289 -9.00 19.15 6.02
N ASP A 290 -9.93 18.51 6.76
CA ASP A 290 -10.83 17.47 6.23
C ASP A 290 -10.09 16.34 5.48
N VAL A 291 -8.92 15.95 6.00
CA VAL A 291 -8.15 14.83 5.48
C VAL A 291 -8.97 13.55 5.60
N ILE A 292 -9.12 12.83 4.49
CA ILE A 292 -9.91 11.60 4.46
C ILE A 292 -9.20 10.50 5.23
N ALA A 293 -7.91 10.32 4.95
CA ALA A 293 -7.13 9.26 5.57
C ALA A 293 -5.67 9.64 5.75
N TYR A 294 -5.10 9.20 6.87
CA TYR A 294 -3.69 9.00 7.09
C TYR A 294 -3.37 7.52 6.87
N VAL A 295 -2.52 7.22 5.89
CA VAL A 295 -2.17 5.85 5.50
C VAL A 295 -0.71 5.57 5.83
N HIS A 296 -0.44 4.43 6.45
CA HIS A 296 0.89 4.08 6.97
C HIS A 296 1.16 2.57 6.85
N GLY A 297 2.31 2.13 7.31
CA GLY A 297 2.74 0.75 7.48
C GLY A 297 3.40 0.51 8.82
N HIS A 298 4.66 0.06 8.84
CA HIS A 298 5.53 -0.13 10.02
C HIS A 298 5.13 -1.32 10.92
N THR A 299 3.86 -1.46 11.23
CA THR A 299 3.40 -2.52 12.15
C THR A 299 3.39 -3.90 11.51
N HIS A 300 3.45 -3.98 10.19
CA HIS A 300 3.26 -5.19 9.38
C HIS A 300 1.88 -5.84 9.60
N THR A 301 0.94 -5.11 10.16
CA THR A 301 -0.43 -5.56 10.44
C THR A 301 -1.41 -4.70 9.65
N TYR A 302 -2.60 -5.20 9.43
CA TYR A 302 -3.64 -4.40 8.79
C TYR A 302 -4.65 -3.94 9.81
N SER A 303 -4.95 -2.65 9.81
CA SER A 303 -6.06 -2.10 10.57
C SER A 303 -6.70 -0.90 9.86
N ALA A 304 -7.99 -0.72 10.07
CA ALA A 304 -8.73 0.44 9.59
C ALA A 304 -9.59 1.01 10.73
N MET A 305 -9.24 2.20 11.18
CA MET A 305 -9.98 2.87 12.25
C MET A 305 -10.24 4.33 11.92
N GLN A 306 -11.29 4.88 12.48
CA GLN A 306 -11.55 6.32 12.39
C GLN A 306 -11.33 6.98 13.75
N VAL A 307 -10.47 8.00 13.76
CA VAL A 307 -10.20 8.82 14.94
C VAL A 307 -10.65 10.24 14.66
N ASP A 308 -11.67 10.67 15.38
CA ASP A 308 -12.21 12.04 15.29
C ASP A 308 -12.47 12.52 13.84
N GLY A 309 -13.00 11.62 13.01
CA GLY A 309 -13.41 11.93 11.63
C GLY A 309 -12.34 11.61 10.55
N VAL A 310 -11.08 11.42 10.91
CA VAL A 310 -10.01 11.02 10.00
C VAL A 310 -9.80 9.51 10.05
N TRP A 311 -9.72 8.85 8.91
CA TRP A 311 -9.34 7.44 8.86
C TRP A 311 -7.83 7.27 9.09
N GLN A 312 -7.45 6.34 9.96
CA GLN A 312 -6.10 5.80 10.02
C GLN A 312 -6.13 4.41 9.41
N LEU A 313 -5.30 4.20 8.38
CA LEU A 313 -5.27 2.97 7.60
C LEU A 313 -3.85 2.40 7.62
N ASP A 314 -3.71 1.21 8.16
CA ASP A 314 -2.46 0.46 8.08
C ASP A 314 -2.45 -0.39 6.80
N ALA A 315 -1.46 -0.20 5.94
CA ALA A 315 -1.35 -0.94 4.69
C ALA A 315 -0.81 -2.37 4.87
N GLY A 316 -0.48 -2.75 6.10
CA GLY A 316 0.08 -4.05 6.41
C GLY A 316 1.49 -4.23 5.87
N GLN A 317 1.78 -5.41 5.34
CA GLN A 317 3.08 -5.75 4.76
C GLN A 317 2.92 -6.32 3.34
N ALA A 318 3.81 -5.95 2.45
CA ALA A 318 3.93 -6.54 1.11
C ALA A 318 5.05 -7.58 1.01
N MET A 319 5.61 -7.98 2.14
CA MET A 319 6.58 -9.08 2.25
C MET A 319 5.89 -10.42 2.56
N GLY A 320 6.61 -11.52 2.39
CA GLY A 320 6.08 -12.85 2.68
C GLY A 320 5.91 -13.11 4.19
N VAL A 321 5.00 -13.98 4.53
CA VAL A 321 4.54 -14.30 5.91
C VAL A 321 5.64 -14.75 6.89
N ARG A 322 6.86 -15.05 6.41
CA ARG A 322 7.95 -15.45 7.29
C ARG A 322 8.48 -14.34 8.19
N ALA A 323 8.31 -13.08 7.78
CA ALA A 323 8.83 -11.94 8.52
C ALA A 323 7.86 -11.46 9.61
N ALA A 324 6.56 -11.62 9.39
CA ALA A 324 5.54 -11.30 10.38
C ALA A 324 4.36 -12.27 10.22
N PRO A 325 3.71 -12.67 11.31
CA PRO A 325 2.61 -13.64 11.27
C PRO A 325 1.28 -13.06 10.72
N SER A 326 1.32 -11.88 10.11
CA SER A 326 0.17 -11.28 9.44
C SER A 326 0.20 -11.58 7.94
N PRO A 327 -0.95 -11.80 7.31
CA PRO A 327 -1.05 -11.98 5.85
C PRO A 327 -0.47 -10.80 5.09
N GLY A 328 0.16 -11.07 3.94
CA GLY A 328 0.54 -10.02 3.01
C GLY A 328 -0.68 -9.21 2.60
N THR A 329 -0.54 -7.90 2.56
CA THR A 329 -1.67 -6.97 2.41
C THR A 329 -1.36 -5.90 1.37
N PHE A 330 -2.37 -5.45 0.65
CA PHE A 330 -2.35 -4.20 -0.08
C PHE A 330 -3.72 -3.54 -0.04
N LEU A 331 -3.75 -2.23 -0.15
CA LEU A 331 -4.95 -1.43 -0.22
C LEU A 331 -5.22 -1.01 -1.66
N TYR A 332 -6.47 -1.05 -2.08
CA TYR A 332 -6.91 -0.59 -3.38
C TYR A 332 -7.96 0.52 -3.19
N MET A 333 -7.58 1.74 -3.51
CA MET A 333 -8.42 2.92 -3.38
C MET A 333 -9.11 3.23 -4.70
N THR A 334 -10.38 3.55 -4.65
CA THR A 334 -11.13 4.04 -5.82
C THR A 334 -11.83 5.34 -5.48
N ILE A 335 -11.58 6.37 -6.28
CA ILE A 335 -12.25 7.67 -6.21
C ILE A 335 -13.20 7.78 -7.40
N GLN A 336 -14.45 8.15 -7.14
CA GLN A 336 -15.45 8.40 -8.17
C GLN A 336 -16.33 9.60 -7.78
N GLY A 337 -15.99 10.77 -8.27
CA GLY A 337 -16.59 12.02 -7.80
C GLY A 337 -16.33 12.23 -6.33
N GLU A 338 -17.36 12.42 -5.54
CA GLU A 338 -17.28 12.61 -4.09
C GLU A 338 -16.99 11.31 -3.32
N ARG A 339 -17.24 10.16 -3.94
CA ARG A 339 -17.13 8.86 -3.28
C ARG A 339 -15.69 8.34 -3.25
N VAL A 340 -15.26 7.91 -2.06
CA VAL A 340 -13.97 7.24 -1.84
C VAL A 340 -14.19 5.86 -1.24
N THR A 341 -13.72 4.83 -1.91
CA THR A 341 -13.87 3.43 -1.48
C THR A 341 -12.51 2.79 -1.29
N LEU A 342 -12.29 2.20 -0.12
CA LEU A 342 -11.18 1.31 0.17
C LEU A 342 -11.60 -0.13 -0.05
N ARG A 343 -10.74 -0.92 -0.71
CA ARG A 343 -10.77 -2.38 -0.72
C ARG A 343 -9.44 -2.90 -0.20
N THR A 344 -9.49 -3.74 0.81
CA THR A 344 -8.30 -4.37 1.38
C THR A 344 -8.22 -5.80 0.88
N TYR A 345 -7.07 -6.14 0.32
CA TYR A 345 -6.78 -7.50 -0.14
C TYR A 345 -5.70 -8.12 0.73
N ARG A 346 -5.93 -9.37 1.14
CA ARG A 346 -4.99 -10.11 1.98
C ARG A 346 -4.58 -11.42 1.32
N GLY A 347 -3.27 -11.70 1.34
CA GLY A 347 -2.69 -12.90 0.76
C GLY A 347 -2.85 -14.09 1.70
N GLU A 348 -3.28 -15.24 1.16
CA GLU A 348 -3.29 -16.50 1.86
C GLU A 348 -1.94 -17.23 1.67
N GLU A 349 -1.46 -17.88 2.73
CA GLU A 349 -0.29 -18.73 2.62
C GLU A 349 -0.59 -19.96 1.77
N GLY A 350 0.28 -20.27 0.83
CA GLY A 350 0.17 -21.48 0.05
C GLY A 350 0.94 -21.42 -1.28
N PRO A 351 1.06 -22.52 -1.99
CA PRO A 351 1.65 -22.51 -3.31
C PRO A 351 0.76 -21.71 -4.27
N GLY A 352 1.29 -20.56 -4.73
CA GLY A 352 0.65 -19.71 -5.72
C GLY A 352 0.13 -18.36 -5.21
N PHE A 353 0.38 -18.02 -3.95
CA PHE A 353 0.03 -16.70 -3.37
C PHE A 353 -1.36 -16.21 -3.79
N ALA A 354 -2.40 -16.74 -3.17
CA ALA A 354 -3.78 -16.31 -3.45
C ALA A 354 -4.12 -15.10 -2.59
N PHE A 355 -4.60 -14.03 -3.22
CA PHE A 355 -5.14 -12.87 -2.52
C PHE A 355 -6.66 -12.91 -2.54
N ARG A 356 -7.29 -12.47 -1.46
CA ARG A 356 -8.74 -12.34 -1.35
C ARG A 356 -9.13 -10.95 -0.90
N LEU A 357 -10.29 -10.51 -1.34
CA LEU A 357 -10.91 -9.32 -0.75
C LEU A 357 -11.23 -9.63 0.71
N PHE A 358 -10.61 -8.89 1.62
CA PHE A 358 -10.84 -9.02 3.06
C PHE A 358 -12.03 -8.14 3.46
N GLU A 359 -11.98 -6.84 3.09
CA GLU A 359 -13.10 -5.93 3.36
C GLU A 359 -13.21 -4.81 2.31
N GLU A 360 -14.35 -4.16 2.32
CA GLU A 360 -14.62 -2.95 1.54
C GLU A 360 -15.22 -1.89 2.48
N ILE A 361 -14.59 -0.72 2.55
CA ILE A 361 -15.00 0.41 3.39
C ILE A 361 -15.31 1.62 2.51
N GLN A 362 -16.42 2.30 2.79
CA GLN A 362 -16.71 3.61 2.22
C GLN A 362 -16.07 4.67 3.12
N LEU A 363 -14.92 5.23 2.71
CA LEU A 363 -14.20 6.26 3.48
C LEU A 363 -14.91 7.60 3.41
N ARG A 364 -15.48 7.95 2.25
CA ARG A 364 -16.33 9.11 2.02
C ARG A 364 -17.51 8.69 1.15
N PRO A 365 -18.76 8.96 1.56
CA PRO A 365 -19.99 8.48 0.92
C PRO A 365 -20.29 9.11 -0.44
#